data_69ab4096fd1b4d4bd9535676808fc385
#
_entry.id   69ab4096fd1b4d4bd9535676808fc385
#
_cell.length_a   1.000
_cell.length_b   1.000
_cell.length_c   1.000
_cell.angle_alpha   90.00
_cell.angle_beta   90.00
_cell.angle_gamma   90.00
#
_symmetry.space_group_name_H-M   'P 1'
#
loop_
_entity.id
_entity.type
_entity.pdbx_description
1 polymer ?
#
loop_
_entity_poly.entity_id
_entity_poly.type
_entity_poly.pdbx_seq_one_letter_code
_entity_poly.pdbx_strand_id
1 'polypeptide(L)'
;MGNYLNPGNEKFRRMIQSEIYVDKTGMIKYTNSVLDTAQNYVCVSRPRRFGKSMAANMLTAYYSRGCNSKELFGKFEIAKDKDFEKYLNQYNTIFLNMQEFLSRSHNVEELIDRVKKLVIRDLKMEYPEVDYFDDTDLIECMQDIYAQMQYPFVVIIDEWDCIFREYKQDKEAQEKYLDFLRDLLKDKACIYLSYMTGILPIKKYGTHSALNMFDEFSMIAPGPLACYVGFTEQEVKKLCEQYGMDMEEVKNWYDGYSFDGVLSVYSPRSVVNSMRFRKISNYWNQTETFEALQMYIDMNFEHLKDDVLSMIAGESVAVNTESFTNDMATFRTEDDVLTLLIHLGYLAYDDKTKTVKIPNSEIRAEYVNTVSVSDSGSVSKALKDSADTLNAIWQGREEQVSKAIEQAHFETSHIQYNDENALSYTISLALYAARNFYTIHRELAGGKGFADLVFIPKKQFAEKPALVVELKWDKSAEGAIKQIKDKKYFESLEEYQDNLLLIGINYDKKTKEHVCKIEKY
;
A
#
# COMPACT_ATOMS: atom_id res chain seq x y z
N MET A 1 -34.49 -1.90 13.79
CA MET A 1 -33.04 -1.66 13.81
C MET A 1 -32.34 -2.89 14.38
N GLY A 2 -31.66 -3.66 13.54
CA GLY A 2 -30.95 -4.87 13.94
C GLY A 2 -29.45 -4.63 14.08
N ASN A 3 -28.72 -5.65 14.50
CA ASN A 3 -27.26 -5.59 14.55
C ASN A 3 -26.62 -5.73 13.16
N TYR A 4 -27.25 -6.52 12.29
CA TYR A 4 -26.77 -6.86 10.96
C TYR A 4 -27.70 -6.35 9.87
N LEU A 5 -29.00 -6.26 10.12
CA LEU A 5 -29.97 -5.64 9.23
C LEU A 5 -30.28 -4.21 9.72
N ASN A 6 -30.23 -3.27 8.82
CA ASN A 6 -30.53 -1.86 9.06
C ASN A 6 -29.79 -1.28 10.28
N PRO A 7 -28.46 -1.48 10.40
CA PRO A 7 -27.72 -0.93 11.52
C PRO A 7 -27.77 0.61 11.53
N GLY A 8 -27.58 1.19 12.71
CA GLY A 8 -27.55 2.63 12.88
C GLY A 8 -26.28 3.30 12.32
N ASN A 9 -26.24 4.63 12.44
CA ASN A 9 -25.12 5.43 11.91
C ASN A 9 -24.04 5.77 12.95
N GLU A 10 -24.07 5.15 14.13
CA GLU A 10 -23.20 5.49 15.26
C GLU A 10 -21.70 5.27 14.92
N LYS A 11 -21.38 4.22 14.17
CA LYS A 11 -19.98 3.95 13.76
C LYS A 11 -19.46 5.09 12.89
N PHE A 12 -20.22 5.52 11.89
CA PHE A 12 -19.84 6.64 11.04
C PHE A 12 -19.82 7.97 11.81
N ARG A 13 -20.79 8.21 12.70
CA ARG A 13 -20.81 9.40 13.57
C ARG A 13 -19.55 9.52 14.41
N ARG A 14 -19.08 8.43 15.04
CA ARG A 14 -17.83 8.41 15.80
C ARG A 14 -16.62 8.72 14.91
N MET A 15 -16.61 8.23 13.69
CA MET A 15 -15.52 8.49 12.76
C MET A 15 -15.38 9.96 12.39
N ILE A 16 -16.49 10.63 12.06
CA ILE A 16 -16.48 12.07 11.73
C ILE A 16 -16.24 12.99 12.92
N GLN A 17 -16.37 12.48 14.15
CA GLN A 17 -16.02 13.18 15.39
C GLN A 17 -14.54 13.01 15.77
N SER A 18 -13.77 12.21 15.03
CA SER A 18 -12.34 12.07 15.26
C SER A 18 -11.63 13.41 15.01
N GLU A 19 -10.51 13.61 15.69
CA GLU A 19 -9.68 14.82 15.57
C GLU A 19 -9.34 15.14 14.10
N ILE A 20 -9.06 14.09 13.30
CA ILE A 20 -8.83 14.20 11.86
C ILE A 20 -9.83 13.29 11.15
N TYR A 21 -10.65 13.89 10.32
CA TYR A 21 -11.53 13.22 9.37
C TYR A 21 -11.39 13.88 8.00
N VAL A 22 -11.16 13.08 6.98
CA VAL A 22 -11.10 13.52 5.59
C VAL A 22 -12.37 13.05 4.87
N ASP A 23 -13.08 13.98 4.23
CA ASP A 23 -14.34 13.70 3.55
C ASP A 23 -14.12 12.81 2.31
N LYS A 24 -14.66 11.61 2.35
CA LYS A 24 -14.66 10.64 1.24
C LYS A 24 -16.08 10.32 0.75
N THR A 25 -17.06 11.13 1.16
CA THR A 25 -18.47 10.90 0.81
C THR A 25 -18.75 11.02 -0.70
N GLY A 26 -17.84 11.63 -1.46
CA GLY A 26 -17.90 11.61 -2.92
C GLY A 26 -17.93 10.20 -3.53
N MET A 27 -17.42 9.18 -2.83
CA MET A 27 -17.54 7.77 -3.22
C MET A 27 -18.99 7.32 -3.41
N ILE A 28 -19.91 7.89 -2.64
CA ILE A 28 -21.35 7.55 -2.70
C ILE A 28 -21.94 7.89 -4.05
N LYS A 29 -21.43 8.91 -4.76
CA LYS A 29 -21.88 9.23 -6.12
C LYS A 29 -21.67 8.07 -7.07
N TYR A 30 -20.50 7.39 -6.95
CA TYR A 30 -20.22 6.22 -7.74
C TYR A 30 -21.15 5.06 -7.38
N THR A 31 -21.30 4.73 -6.09
CA THR A 31 -22.17 3.63 -5.67
C THR A 31 -23.64 3.88 -6.01
N ASN A 32 -24.12 5.13 -5.96
CA ASN A 32 -25.45 5.51 -6.42
C ASN A 32 -25.61 5.32 -7.95
N SER A 33 -24.55 5.57 -8.72
CA SER A 33 -24.63 5.47 -10.21
C SER A 33 -24.71 4.02 -10.71
N VAL A 34 -24.23 3.06 -9.93
CA VAL A 34 -24.24 1.63 -10.28
C VAL A 34 -25.37 0.86 -9.58
N LEU A 35 -26.09 1.50 -8.68
CA LEU A 35 -27.17 0.89 -7.92
C LEU A 35 -28.32 0.46 -8.86
N ASP A 36 -28.76 -0.80 -8.72
CA ASP A 36 -29.79 -1.43 -9.60
C ASP A 36 -29.38 -1.46 -11.08
N THR A 37 -28.10 -1.66 -11.35
CA THR A 37 -27.55 -1.85 -12.71
C THR A 37 -26.78 -3.15 -12.82
N ALA A 38 -26.30 -3.51 -14.00
CA ALA A 38 -25.42 -4.68 -14.19
C ALA A 38 -24.04 -4.53 -13.49
N GLN A 39 -23.65 -3.33 -13.05
CA GLN A 39 -22.41 -3.02 -12.34
C GLN A 39 -22.61 -2.86 -10.82
N ASN A 40 -23.71 -3.35 -10.27
CA ASN A 40 -24.05 -3.18 -8.85
C ASN A 40 -23.23 -4.03 -7.87
N TYR A 41 -22.28 -4.79 -8.36
CA TYR A 41 -21.34 -5.57 -7.55
C TYR A 41 -19.98 -4.88 -7.52
N VAL A 42 -19.63 -4.29 -6.40
CA VAL A 42 -18.42 -3.47 -6.22
C VAL A 42 -17.51 -4.10 -5.18
N CYS A 43 -16.27 -4.43 -5.55
CA CYS A 43 -15.25 -4.91 -4.61
C CYS A 43 -14.06 -3.95 -4.55
N VAL A 44 -13.69 -3.51 -3.34
CA VAL A 44 -12.55 -2.61 -3.12
C VAL A 44 -11.48 -3.29 -2.30
N SER A 45 -10.34 -3.58 -2.94
CA SER A 45 -9.19 -4.22 -2.31
C SER A 45 -8.07 -3.20 -2.08
N ARG A 46 -7.69 -2.97 -0.81
CA ARG A 46 -6.63 -2.05 -0.40
C ARG A 46 -5.86 -2.65 0.77
N PRO A 47 -4.61 -2.24 1.00
CA PRO A 47 -3.84 -2.64 2.17
C PRO A 47 -4.56 -2.33 3.47
N ARG A 48 -4.10 -2.92 4.55
CA ARG A 48 -4.58 -2.56 5.90
C ARG A 48 -4.43 -1.04 6.13
N ARG A 49 -5.38 -0.44 6.87
CA ARG A 49 -5.33 0.98 7.31
C ARG A 49 -5.53 2.04 6.22
N PHE A 50 -5.96 1.65 5.01
CA PHE A 50 -6.31 2.58 3.94
C PHE A 50 -7.73 3.17 4.07
N GLY A 51 -8.49 2.80 5.08
CA GLY A 51 -9.83 3.36 5.33
C GLY A 51 -10.99 2.53 4.78
N LYS A 52 -10.78 1.26 4.40
CA LYS A 52 -11.81 0.34 3.88
C LYS A 52 -13.05 0.24 4.77
N SER A 53 -12.85 -0.11 6.03
CA SER A 53 -13.95 -0.24 7.01
C SER A 53 -14.64 1.12 7.27
N MET A 54 -13.92 2.24 7.10
CA MET A 54 -14.52 3.57 7.14
C MET A 54 -15.48 3.77 5.99
N ALA A 55 -15.09 3.40 4.76
CA ALA A 55 -15.95 3.44 3.60
C ALA A 55 -17.20 2.54 3.78
N ALA A 56 -17.02 1.31 4.25
CA ALA A 56 -18.12 0.39 4.52
C ALA A 56 -19.10 0.94 5.56
N ASN A 57 -18.62 1.52 6.66
CA ASN A 57 -19.48 2.16 7.67
C ASN A 57 -20.17 3.43 7.16
N MET A 58 -19.51 4.20 6.30
CA MET A 58 -20.09 5.38 5.63
C MET A 58 -21.25 4.97 4.71
N LEU A 59 -21.04 3.97 3.85
CA LEU A 59 -22.09 3.45 2.96
C LEU A 59 -23.25 2.87 3.77
N THR A 60 -22.97 2.14 4.85
CA THR A 60 -23.99 1.63 5.75
C THR A 60 -24.84 2.76 6.34
N ALA A 61 -24.22 3.81 6.86
CA ALA A 61 -24.94 4.97 7.42
C ALA A 61 -25.75 5.72 6.38
N TYR A 62 -25.30 5.71 5.11
CA TYR A 62 -26.00 6.37 4.02
C TYR A 62 -27.22 5.58 3.52
N TYR A 63 -27.07 4.29 3.30
CA TYR A 63 -28.14 3.47 2.69
C TYR A 63 -29.16 2.94 3.69
N SER A 64 -28.75 2.66 4.94
CA SER A 64 -29.61 1.99 5.95
C SER A 64 -30.87 2.77 6.25
N ARG A 65 -32.01 2.15 6.02
CA ARG A 65 -33.33 2.68 6.40
C ARG A 65 -33.58 2.68 7.91
N GLY A 66 -32.73 2.01 8.66
CA GLY A 66 -32.80 1.95 10.13
C GLY A 66 -32.33 3.23 10.85
N CYS A 67 -31.87 4.25 10.11
CA CYS A 67 -31.38 5.48 10.71
C CYS A 67 -31.81 6.72 9.91
N ASN A 68 -31.71 7.89 10.52
CA ASN A 68 -31.84 9.18 9.84
C ASN A 68 -30.46 9.86 9.82
N SER A 69 -29.86 9.92 8.65
CA SER A 69 -28.51 10.43 8.46
C SER A 69 -28.45 11.75 7.68
N LYS A 70 -29.59 12.40 7.40
CA LYS A 70 -29.62 13.64 6.59
C LYS A 70 -28.75 14.74 7.16
N GLU A 71 -28.88 15.04 8.46
CA GLU A 71 -28.03 16.05 9.09
C GLU A 71 -26.56 15.63 9.17
N LEU A 72 -26.31 14.32 9.33
CA LEU A 72 -24.97 13.77 9.42
C LEU A 72 -24.17 13.98 8.13
N PHE A 73 -24.80 13.74 6.98
CA PHE A 73 -24.19 13.92 5.66
C PHE A 73 -24.31 15.34 5.10
N GLY A 74 -25.22 16.17 5.62
CA GLY A 74 -25.55 17.49 5.07
C GLY A 74 -24.40 18.48 4.94
N LYS A 75 -23.28 18.25 5.64
CA LYS A 75 -22.08 19.08 5.59
C LYS A 75 -20.98 18.55 4.64
N PHE A 76 -21.17 17.40 4.05
CA PHE A 76 -20.16 16.72 3.22
C PHE A 76 -20.41 16.86 1.72
N GLU A 77 -19.46 16.41 0.91
CA GLU A 77 -19.49 16.56 -0.53
C GLU A 77 -20.73 15.92 -1.16
N ILE A 78 -21.18 14.76 -0.67
CA ILE A 78 -22.34 14.05 -1.20
C ILE A 78 -23.64 14.87 -1.10
N ALA A 79 -23.77 15.75 -0.10
CA ALA A 79 -24.96 16.59 0.05
C ALA A 79 -25.16 17.58 -1.10
N LYS A 80 -24.11 17.83 -1.90
CA LYS A 80 -24.19 18.68 -3.11
C LYS A 80 -24.69 17.91 -4.33
N ASP A 81 -24.83 16.59 -4.22
CA ASP A 81 -25.34 15.77 -5.32
C ASP A 81 -26.85 15.90 -5.42
N LYS A 82 -27.37 16.04 -6.66
CA LYS A 82 -28.81 16.21 -6.92
C LYS A 82 -29.66 15.02 -6.46
N ASP A 83 -29.06 13.83 -6.44
CA ASP A 83 -29.72 12.58 -6.07
C ASP A 83 -29.46 12.18 -4.61
N PHE A 84 -28.85 13.08 -3.80
CA PHE A 84 -28.49 12.82 -2.40
C PHE A 84 -29.65 12.27 -1.59
N GLU A 85 -30.81 12.95 -1.59
CA GLU A 85 -31.97 12.55 -0.80
C GLU A 85 -32.70 11.35 -1.40
N LYS A 86 -32.55 11.10 -2.70
CA LYS A 86 -33.23 10.01 -3.40
C LYS A 86 -32.82 8.63 -2.86
N TYR A 87 -31.57 8.48 -2.50
CA TYR A 87 -31.00 7.19 -2.07
C TYR A 87 -30.74 7.12 -0.58
N LEU A 88 -30.74 8.27 0.12
CA LEU A 88 -30.40 8.36 1.54
C LEU A 88 -31.43 7.63 2.39
N ASN A 89 -30.97 6.63 3.15
CA ASN A 89 -31.76 5.84 4.12
C ASN A 89 -32.99 5.14 3.49
N GLN A 90 -32.88 4.66 2.25
CA GLN A 90 -33.98 4.05 1.52
C GLN A 90 -33.93 2.51 1.47
N TYR A 91 -32.83 1.89 1.84
CA TYR A 91 -32.58 0.47 1.55
C TYR A 91 -32.52 -0.39 2.81
N ASN A 92 -32.98 -1.63 2.69
CA ASN A 92 -32.61 -2.66 3.65
C ASN A 92 -31.10 -2.90 3.53
N THR A 93 -30.35 -2.50 4.53
CA THR A 93 -28.90 -2.60 4.51
C THR A 93 -28.44 -3.72 5.42
N ILE A 94 -27.81 -4.74 4.82
CA ILE A 94 -27.13 -5.81 5.56
C ILE A 94 -25.64 -5.45 5.65
N PHE A 95 -25.10 -5.39 6.88
CA PHE A 95 -23.69 -5.15 7.13
C PHE A 95 -23.06 -6.34 7.84
N LEU A 96 -22.05 -6.95 7.18
CA LEU A 96 -21.31 -8.11 7.68
C LEU A 96 -19.81 -7.78 7.76
N ASN A 97 -19.22 -7.89 8.94
CA ASN A 97 -17.77 -7.92 9.09
C ASN A 97 -17.35 -9.39 9.26
N MET A 98 -16.76 -9.96 8.21
CA MET A 98 -16.47 -11.39 8.18
C MET A 98 -15.39 -11.80 9.19
N GLN A 99 -14.44 -10.91 9.51
CA GLN A 99 -13.44 -11.16 10.56
C GLN A 99 -14.07 -11.29 11.94
N GLU A 100 -15.16 -10.54 12.23
CA GLU A 100 -15.88 -10.66 13.48
C GLU A 100 -16.60 -12.02 13.61
N PHE A 101 -17.18 -12.50 12.51
CA PHE A 101 -17.81 -13.82 12.47
C PHE A 101 -16.76 -14.93 12.62
N LEU A 102 -15.62 -14.79 11.92
CA LEU A 102 -14.54 -15.77 11.97
C LEU A 102 -13.97 -15.92 13.38
N SER A 103 -13.76 -14.82 14.10
CA SER A 103 -13.23 -14.84 15.47
C SER A 103 -14.14 -15.55 16.50
N ARG A 104 -15.40 -15.79 16.13
CA ARG A 104 -16.42 -16.42 16.99
C ARG A 104 -16.86 -17.79 16.48
N SER A 105 -16.16 -18.37 15.50
CA SER A 105 -16.47 -19.63 14.88
C SER A 105 -15.24 -20.54 14.84
N HIS A 106 -15.44 -21.83 14.97
CA HIS A 106 -14.33 -22.82 14.96
C HIS A 106 -13.95 -23.26 13.55
N ASN A 107 -14.84 -23.12 12.58
CA ASN A 107 -14.65 -23.48 11.19
C ASN A 107 -15.55 -22.63 10.28
N VAL A 108 -15.40 -22.81 8.98
CA VAL A 108 -16.14 -22.03 7.96
C VAL A 108 -17.63 -22.36 7.94
N GLU A 109 -18.00 -23.62 8.18
CA GLU A 109 -19.40 -24.03 8.26
C GLU A 109 -20.12 -23.32 9.41
N GLU A 110 -19.52 -23.32 10.60
CA GLU A 110 -20.07 -22.60 11.74
C GLU A 110 -20.16 -21.09 11.49
N LEU A 111 -19.17 -20.51 10.80
CA LEU A 111 -19.21 -19.11 10.40
C LEU A 111 -20.43 -18.83 9.51
N ILE A 112 -20.62 -19.61 8.45
CA ILE A 112 -21.73 -19.46 7.51
C ILE A 112 -23.07 -19.62 8.23
N ASP A 113 -23.21 -20.64 9.06
CA ASP A 113 -24.40 -20.89 9.86
C ASP A 113 -24.72 -19.73 10.82
N ARG A 114 -23.69 -19.17 11.43
CA ARG A 114 -23.83 -18.03 12.33
C ARG A 114 -24.29 -16.79 11.60
N VAL A 115 -23.72 -16.49 10.41
CA VAL A 115 -24.16 -15.40 9.54
C VAL A 115 -25.63 -15.57 9.22
N LYS A 116 -26.04 -16.73 8.68
CA LYS A 116 -27.43 -17.03 8.31
C LYS A 116 -28.37 -16.82 9.49
N LYS A 117 -28.14 -17.48 10.63
CA LYS A 117 -28.99 -17.41 11.82
C LYS A 117 -29.16 -16.00 12.36
N LEU A 118 -28.08 -15.20 12.41
CA LEU A 118 -28.14 -13.87 12.98
C LEU A 118 -28.84 -12.87 12.05
N VAL A 119 -28.61 -12.96 10.74
CA VAL A 119 -29.29 -12.10 9.77
C VAL A 119 -30.78 -12.47 9.66
N ILE A 120 -31.13 -13.77 9.58
CA ILE A 120 -32.53 -14.24 9.58
C ILE A 120 -33.26 -13.74 10.82
N ARG A 121 -32.64 -13.83 11.99
CA ARG A 121 -33.23 -13.30 13.23
C ARG A 121 -33.59 -11.82 13.09
N ASP A 122 -32.66 -11.00 12.59
CA ASP A 122 -32.88 -9.56 12.43
C ASP A 122 -33.96 -9.29 11.35
N LEU A 123 -34.01 -10.07 10.26
CA LEU A 123 -35.07 -10.00 9.22
C LEU A 123 -36.45 -10.31 9.80
N LYS A 124 -36.59 -11.40 10.55
CA LYS A 124 -37.87 -11.80 11.16
C LYS A 124 -38.34 -10.81 12.22
N MET A 125 -37.42 -10.16 12.92
CA MET A 125 -37.76 -9.10 13.89
C MET A 125 -38.22 -7.82 13.24
N GLU A 126 -37.65 -7.45 12.10
CA GLU A 126 -38.00 -6.22 11.35
C GLU A 126 -39.28 -6.42 10.51
N TYR A 127 -39.52 -7.63 9.99
CA TYR A 127 -40.63 -7.98 9.12
C TYR A 127 -41.43 -9.18 9.64
N PRO A 128 -42.07 -9.08 10.82
CA PRO A 128 -42.83 -10.18 11.39
C PRO A 128 -44.11 -10.50 10.62
N GLU A 129 -44.58 -9.60 9.74
CA GLU A 129 -45.80 -9.73 8.92
C GLU A 129 -45.57 -10.48 7.62
N VAL A 130 -44.32 -10.74 7.22
CA VAL A 130 -43.98 -11.43 5.97
C VAL A 130 -44.27 -12.93 6.10
N ASP A 131 -44.92 -13.50 5.12
CA ASP A 131 -45.13 -14.93 4.99
C ASP A 131 -43.89 -15.57 4.35
N TYR A 132 -43.07 -16.21 5.22
CA TYR A 132 -41.82 -16.83 4.80
C TYR A 132 -42.06 -18.26 4.33
N PHE A 133 -41.64 -18.57 3.08
CA PHE A 133 -41.70 -19.94 2.53
C PHE A 133 -40.76 -20.88 3.29
N ASP A 134 -39.51 -20.48 3.48
CA ASP A 134 -38.54 -21.14 4.36
C ASP A 134 -37.87 -20.11 5.29
N ASP A 135 -38.31 -20.10 6.53
CA ASP A 135 -37.82 -19.16 7.54
C ASP A 135 -36.45 -19.54 8.13
N THR A 136 -35.81 -20.56 7.59
CA THR A 136 -34.46 -21.04 7.93
C THR A 136 -33.43 -20.76 6.82
N ASP A 137 -33.90 -20.42 5.61
CA ASP A 137 -33.03 -20.02 4.50
C ASP A 137 -32.94 -18.49 4.37
N LEU A 138 -31.71 -17.97 4.43
CA LEU A 138 -31.46 -16.52 4.38
C LEU A 138 -31.89 -15.92 3.03
N ILE A 139 -31.65 -16.64 1.95
CA ILE A 139 -31.92 -16.15 0.59
C ILE A 139 -33.41 -16.09 0.36
N GLU A 140 -34.14 -17.15 0.72
CA GLU A 140 -35.61 -17.19 0.63
C GLU A 140 -36.24 -16.09 1.49
N CYS A 141 -35.76 -15.91 2.73
CA CYS A 141 -36.24 -14.81 3.58
C CYS A 141 -36.07 -13.42 2.92
N MET A 142 -34.92 -13.17 2.27
CA MET A 142 -34.68 -11.88 1.58
C MET A 142 -35.60 -11.71 0.35
N GLN A 143 -35.81 -12.77 -0.40
CA GLN A 143 -36.68 -12.77 -1.59
C GLN A 143 -38.15 -12.59 -1.21
N ASP A 144 -38.64 -13.26 -0.15
CA ASP A 144 -39.99 -13.12 0.36
C ASP A 144 -40.27 -11.70 0.85
N ILE A 145 -39.35 -11.08 1.58
CA ILE A 145 -39.43 -9.68 1.98
C ILE A 145 -39.52 -8.77 0.76
N TYR A 146 -38.64 -8.98 -0.22
CA TYR A 146 -38.66 -8.15 -1.42
C TYR A 146 -39.96 -8.34 -2.24
N ALA A 147 -40.41 -9.57 -2.38
CA ALA A 147 -41.65 -9.86 -3.14
C ALA A 147 -42.89 -9.22 -2.51
N GLN A 148 -43.00 -9.25 -1.17
CA GLN A 148 -44.19 -8.78 -0.45
C GLN A 148 -44.10 -7.30 -0.08
N MET A 149 -42.92 -6.77 0.24
CA MET A 149 -42.72 -5.41 0.77
C MET A 149 -42.11 -4.44 -0.25
N GLN A 150 -41.54 -4.94 -1.35
CA GLN A 150 -40.81 -4.15 -2.38
C GLN A 150 -39.67 -3.32 -1.81
N TYR A 151 -39.00 -3.82 -0.75
CA TYR A 151 -37.83 -3.18 -0.14
C TYR A 151 -36.56 -3.86 -0.60
N PRO A 152 -35.76 -3.23 -1.49
CA PRO A 152 -34.51 -3.81 -1.99
C PRO A 152 -33.40 -3.78 -0.93
N PHE A 153 -32.41 -4.63 -1.15
CA PHE A 153 -31.27 -4.79 -0.27
C PHE A 153 -30.01 -4.14 -0.82
N VAL A 154 -29.25 -3.53 0.09
CA VAL A 154 -27.84 -3.17 -0.07
C VAL A 154 -27.04 -4.07 0.86
N VAL A 155 -26.14 -4.88 0.31
CA VAL A 155 -25.32 -5.82 1.08
C VAL A 155 -23.88 -5.27 1.15
N ILE A 156 -23.39 -5.05 2.35
CA ILE A 156 -22.04 -4.52 2.62
C ILE A 156 -21.26 -5.57 3.41
N ILE A 157 -20.15 -6.04 2.83
CA ILE A 157 -19.30 -7.08 3.43
C ILE A 157 -17.89 -6.51 3.63
N ASP A 158 -17.50 -6.31 4.88
CA ASP A 158 -16.15 -5.88 5.25
C ASP A 158 -15.27 -7.08 5.60
N GLU A 159 -13.98 -7.02 5.26
CA GLU A 159 -12.99 -8.09 5.46
C GLU A 159 -13.41 -9.43 4.81
N TRP A 160 -13.98 -9.37 3.58
CA TRP A 160 -14.49 -10.55 2.88
C TRP A 160 -13.42 -11.64 2.71
N ASP A 161 -12.16 -11.26 2.61
CA ASP A 161 -11.01 -12.11 2.32
C ASP A 161 -10.38 -12.77 3.57
N CYS A 162 -10.99 -12.60 4.75
CA CYS A 162 -10.42 -13.11 6.00
C CYS A 162 -10.20 -14.64 5.99
N ILE A 163 -11.08 -15.40 5.31
CA ILE A 163 -10.94 -16.85 5.18
C ILE A 163 -9.66 -17.22 4.42
N PHE A 164 -9.30 -16.49 3.37
CA PHE A 164 -8.09 -16.75 2.59
C PHE A 164 -6.81 -16.42 3.36
N ARG A 165 -6.90 -15.49 4.31
CA ARG A 165 -5.77 -15.10 5.15
C ARG A 165 -5.53 -16.07 6.32
N GLU A 166 -6.59 -16.62 6.89
CA GLU A 166 -6.51 -17.53 8.03
C GLU A 166 -6.45 -19.02 7.62
N TYR A 167 -7.27 -19.43 6.66
CA TYR A 167 -7.32 -20.79 6.14
C TYR A 167 -6.56 -20.92 4.82
N LYS A 168 -5.29 -20.48 4.79
CA LYS A 168 -4.47 -20.35 3.56
C LYS A 168 -4.38 -21.65 2.74
N GLN A 169 -4.31 -22.81 3.40
CA GLN A 169 -4.12 -24.11 2.75
C GLN A 169 -5.41 -24.94 2.68
N ASP A 170 -6.48 -24.54 3.35
CA ASP A 170 -7.75 -25.27 3.37
C ASP A 170 -8.63 -24.81 2.19
N LYS A 171 -8.41 -25.47 1.05
CA LYS A 171 -9.15 -25.17 -0.19
C LYS A 171 -10.63 -25.47 -0.07
N GLU A 172 -11.01 -26.54 0.65
CA GLU A 172 -12.41 -26.91 0.84
C GLU A 172 -13.17 -25.84 1.61
N ALA A 173 -12.58 -25.32 2.70
CA ALA A 173 -13.15 -24.20 3.45
C ALA A 173 -13.29 -22.94 2.59
N GLN A 174 -12.27 -22.62 1.78
CA GLN A 174 -12.30 -21.48 0.87
C GLN A 174 -13.40 -21.63 -0.19
N GLU A 175 -13.56 -22.82 -0.78
CA GLU A 175 -14.61 -23.11 -1.77
C GLU A 175 -16.00 -22.97 -1.18
N LYS A 176 -16.27 -23.58 -0.03
CA LYS A 176 -17.55 -23.46 0.70
C LYS A 176 -17.92 -22.02 0.98
N TYR A 177 -16.93 -21.22 1.37
CA TYR A 177 -17.14 -19.81 1.65
C TYR A 177 -17.48 -19.00 0.37
N LEU A 178 -16.75 -19.25 -0.72
CA LEU A 178 -17.04 -18.62 -2.02
C LEU A 178 -18.42 -19.00 -2.56
N ASP A 179 -18.80 -20.28 -2.41
CA ASP A 179 -20.12 -20.78 -2.80
C ASP A 179 -21.21 -20.08 -2.00
N PHE A 180 -21.04 -19.92 -0.69
CA PHE A 180 -21.96 -19.17 0.14
C PHE A 180 -22.12 -17.71 -0.33
N LEU A 181 -21.01 -17.00 -0.60
CA LEU A 181 -21.07 -15.62 -1.09
C LEU A 181 -21.73 -15.53 -2.47
N ARG A 182 -21.39 -16.47 -3.36
CA ARG A 182 -22.03 -16.52 -4.70
C ARG A 182 -23.53 -16.73 -4.59
N ASP A 183 -23.97 -17.70 -3.80
CA ASP A 183 -25.37 -18.06 -3.65
C ASP A 183 -26.17 -16.93 -2.99
N LEU A 184 -25.57 -16.24 -2.02
CA LEU A 184 -26.18 -15.08 -1.36
C LEU A 184 -26.37 -13.90 -2.32
N LEU A 185 -25.40 -13.65 -3.20
CA LEU A 185 -25.33 -12.37 -3.92
C LEU A 185 -25.73 -12.47 -5.40
N LYS A 186 -25.29 -13.54 -6.09
CA LYS A 186 -25.37 -13.59 -7.55
C LYS A 186 -26.80 -13.74 -8.05
N ASP A 187 -27.15 -12.94 -9.07
CA ASP A 187 -28.42 -13.02 -9.79
C ASP A 187 -29.69 -12.89 -8.90
N LYS A 188 -29.61 -12.09 -7.84
CA LYS A 188 -30.73 -11.81 -6.93
C LYS A 188 -31.39 -10.47 -7.26
N ALA A 189 -32.62 -10.52 -7.76
CA ALA A 189 -33.41 -9.32 -8.08
C ALA A 189 -33.65 -8.39 -6.87
N CYS A 190 -33.58 -8.94 -5.65
CA CYS A 190 -33.75 -8.15 -4.43
C CYS A 190 -32.49 -7.34 -4.03
N ILE A 191 -31.30 -7.61 -4.64
CA ILE A 191 -30.05 -6.93 -4.29
C ILE A 191 -29.76 -5.82 -5.30
N TYR A 192 -29.85 -4.57 -4.85
CA TYR A 192 -29.61 -3.39 -5.67
C TYR A 192 -28.14 -2.93 -5.63
N LEU A 193 -27.41 -3.27 -4.57
CA LEU A 193 -25.97 -3.02 -4.48
C LEU A 193 -25.33 -4.08 -3.58
N SER A 194 -24.21 -4.64 -4.02
CA SER A 194 -23.30 -5.39 -3.16
C SER A 194 -21.93 -4.71 -3.13
N TYR A 195 -21.51 -4.28 -1.95
CA TYR A 195 -20.20 -3.67 -1.73
C TYR A 195 -19.35 -4.58 -0.84
N MET A 196 -18.24 -5.05 -1.37
CA MET A 196 -17.26 -5.82 -0.60
C MET A 196 -15.97 -5.06 -0.42
N THR A 197 -15.31 -5.27 0.72
CA THR A 197 -13.98 -4.74 0.93
C THR A 197 -13.08 -5.73 1.65
N GLY A 198 -11.82 -5.79 1.21
CA GLY A 198 -10.79 -6.67 1.71
C GLY A 198 -9.38 -6.14 1.42
N ILE A 199 -8.37 -6.95 1.71
CA ILE A 199 -6.97 -6.68 1.36
C ILE A 199 -6.68 -7.32 0.01
N LEU A 200 -7.05 -8.60 -0.13
CA LEU A 200 -6.77 -9.36 -1.34
C LEU A 200 -7.81 -9.07 -2.42
N PRO A 201 -7.39 -9.08 -3.69
CA PRO A 201 -8.30 -9.10 -4.81
C PRO A 201 -9.08 -10.42 -4.86
N ILE A 202 -10.19 -10.42 -5.59
CA ILE A 202 -11.03 -11.60 -5.76
C ILE A 202 -10.21 -12.70 -6.44
N LYS A 203 -10.24 -13.88 -5.82
CA LYS A 203 -9.47 -15.02 -6.30
C LYS A 203 -9.96 -15.52 -7.65
N LYS A 204 -9.03 -15.65 -8.60
CA LYS A 204 -9.27 -16.29 -9.89
C LYS A 204 -9.17 -17.81 -9.70
N TYR A 205 -10.28 -18.49 -9.56
CA TYR A 205 -10.31 -19.95 -9.49
C TYR A 205 -10.67 -20.56 -10.83
N GLY A 206 -9.79 -21.41 -11.36
CA GLY A 206 -10.02 -22.33 -12.45
C GLY A 206 -10.87 -21.78 -13.61
N THR A 207 -11.74 -22.64 -14.19
CA THR A 207 -12.68 -22.26 -15.25
C THR A 207 -13.92 -21.51 -14.77
N HIS A 208 -14.16 -21.44 -13.44
CA HIS A 208 -15.35 -20.80 -12.84
C HIS A 208 -14.95 -19.95 -11.64
N SER A 209 -14.74 -18.66 -11.85
CA SER A 209 -14.62 -17.71 -10.75
C SER A 209 -15.98 -17.56 -10.06
N ALA A 210 -16.06 -17.92 -8.78
CA ALA A 210 -17.32 -17.88 -8.02
C ALA A 210 -17.91 -16.47 -7.91
N LEU A 211 -17.06 -15.43 -7.89
CA LEU A 211 -17.43 -14.02 -7.70
C LEU A 211 -17.10 -13.16 -8.93
N ASN A 212 -17.21 -13.71 -10.14
CA ASN A 212 -16.91 -13.02 -11.40
C ASN A 212 -17.85 -11.87 -11.76
N MET A 213 -18.95 -11.69 -11.01
CA MET A 213 -19.88 -10.59 -11.20
C MET A 213 -19.38 -9.27 -10.62
N PHE A 214 -18.36 -9.27 -9.77
CA PHE A 214 -17.86 -8.05 -9.14
C PHE A 214 -16.94 -7.25 -10.05
N ASP A 215 -17.21 -5.96 -10.16
CA ASP A 215 -16.23 -4.96 -10.59
C ASP A 215 -15.22 -4.76 -9.45
N GLU A 216 -13.97 -5.04 -9.73
CA GLU A 216 -12.90 -5.04 -8.74
C GLU A 216 -12.00 -3.82 -8.87
N PHE A 217 -11.84 -3.09 -7.76
CA PHE A 217 -10.98 -1.91 -7.64
C PHE A 217 -9.83 -2.20 -6.67
N SER A 218 -8.71 -2.69 -7.22
CA SER A 218 -7.56 -3.15 -6.44
C SER A 218 -6.40 -2.13 -6.45
N MET A 219 -5.25 -2.52 -5.88
CA MET A 219 -4.02 -1.70 -5.93
C MET A 219 -3.43 -1.60 -7.35
N ILE A 220 -3.74 -2.56 -8.22
CA ILE A 220 -3.27 -2.59 -9.62
C ILE A 220 -4.27 -1.90 -10.54
N ALA A 221 -5.56 -2.05 -10.27
CA ALA A 221 -6.64 -1.49 -11.06
C ALA A 221 -7.62 -0.70 -10.16
N PRO A 222 -7.27 0.50 -9.69
CA PRO A 222 -8.05 1.25 -8.71
C PRO A 222 -9.30 1.92 -9.28
N GLY A 223 -9.37 2.14 -10.59
CA GLY A 223 -10.49 2.70 -11.32
C GLY A 223 -11.03 4.01 -10.72
N PRO A 224 -12.35 4.27 -10.83
CA PRO A 224 -12.97 5.51 -10.34
C PRO A 224 -12.91 5.66 -8.81
N LEU A 225 -12.55 4.63 -8.08
CA LEU A 225 -12.43 4.66 -6.62
C LEU A 225 -11.01 4.97 -6.11
N ALA A 226 -10.08 5.30 -7.00
CA ALA A 226 -8.68 5.58 -6.71
C ALA A 226 -8.48 6.61 -5.58
N CYS A 227 -9.26 7.70 -5.58
CA CYS A 227 -9.11 8.80 -4.62
C CYS A 227 -9.92 8.64 -3.33
N TYR A 228 -10.78 7.62 -3.22
CA TYR A 228 -11.70 7.51 -2.08
C TYR A 228 -11.21 6.58 -0.98
N VAL A 229 -10.28 5.68 -1.26
CA VAL A 229 -9.70 4.76 -0.27
C VAL A 229 -8.19 4.97 -0.22
N GLY A 230 -7.74 5.73 0.76
CA GLY A 230 -6.44 6.37 0.87
C GLY A 230 -6.56 7.89 0.95
N PHE A 231 -5.47 8.62 1.22
CA PHE A 231 -5.45 10.08 1.17
C PHE A 231 -4.73 10.57 -0.09
N THR A 232 -5.29 11.55 -0.76
CA THR A 232 -4.68 12.23 -1.91
C THR A 232 -3.66 13.29 -1.45
N GLU A 233 -2.75 13.68 -2.33
CA GLU A 233 -1.75 14.71 -2.04
C GLU A 233 -2.39 16.04 -1.59
N GLN A 234 -3.49 16.44 -2.22
CA GLN A 234 -4.20 17.67 -1.86
C GLN A 234 -4.78 17.63 -0.43
N GLU A 235 -5.31 16.48 -0.02
CA GLU A 235 -5.83 16.29 1.34
C GLU A 235 -4.70 16.31 2.36
N VAL A 236 -3.58 15.63 2.06
CA VAL A 236 -2.39 15.62 2.93
C VAL A 236 -1.77 17.01 3.04
N LYS A 237 -1.69 17.77 1.95
CA LYS A 237 -1.21 19.14 1.97
C LYS A 237 -2.01 20.03 2.92
N LYS A 238 -3.35 19.95 2.87
CA LYS A 238 -4.23 20.68 3.80
C LYS A 238 -3.96 20.30 5.26
N LEU A 239 -3.74 19.00 5.52
CA LEU A 239 -3.41 18.55 6.87
C LEU A 239 -2.04 19.06 7.31
N CYS A 240 -1.02 19.04 6.45
CA CYS A 240 0.29 19.62 6.73
C CYS A 240 0.19 21.11 7.11
N GLU A 241 -0.56 21.89 6.34
CA GLU A 241 -0.81 23.30 6.62
C GLU A 241 -1.51 23.50 7.98
N GLN A 242 -2.52 22.69 8.27
CA GLN A 242 -3.30 22.75 9.52
C GLN A 242 -2.47 22.39 10.76
N TYR A 243 -1.59 21.39 10.65
CA TYR A 243 -0.83 20.84 11.77
C TYR A 243 0.60 21.37 11.85
N GLY A 244 1.04 22.20 10.89
CA GLY A 244 2.38 22.76 10.85
C GLY A 244 3.46 21.72 10.55
N MET A 245 3.16 20.72 9.71
CA MET A 245 4.09 19.68 9.28
C MET A 245 4.71 20.02 7.92
N ASP A 246 5.99 19.68 7.73
CA ASP A 246 6.66 19.84 6.44
C ASP A 246 6.12 18.84 5.42
N MET A 247 5.56 19.36 4.31
CA MET A 247 4.93 18.53 3.27
C MET A 247 5.94 17.62 2.57
N GLU A 248 7.16 18.08 2.32
CA GLU A 248 8.20 17.30 1.65
C GLU A 248 8.65 16.12 2.53
N GLU A 249 8.75 16.34 3.84
CA GLU A 249 9.08 15.29 4.77
C GLU A 249 7.95 14.25 4.87
N VAL A 250 6.70 14.70 4.97
CA VAL A 250 5.51 13.83 4.99
C VAL A 250 5.43 13.02 3.69
N LYS A 251 5.69 13.65 2.54
CA LYS A 251 5.72 13.00 1.23
C LYS A 251 6.78 11.90 1.17
N ASN A 252 8.00 12.19 1.56
CA ASN A 252 9.10 11.22 1.56
C ASN A 252 8.80 10.00 2.44
N TRP A 253 8.05 10.19 3.53
CA TRP A 253 7.78 9.11 4.49
C TRP A 253 6.52 8.30 4.19
N TYR A 254 5.47 8.89 3.59
CA TYR A 254 4.14 8.24 3.55
C TYR A 254 3.48 8.23 2.17
N ASP A 255 4.06 8.89 1.17
CA ASP A 255 3.59 8.85 -0.22
C ASP A 255 4.06 7.58 -0.93
N GLY A 256 3.79 7.48 -2.21
CA GLY A 256 4.47 6.56 -3.12
C GLY A 256 3.56 5.57 -3.82
N TYR A 257 2.28 5.53 -3.49
CA TYR A 257 1.32 4.79 -4.31
C TYR A 257 0.78 5.69 -5.41
N SER A 258 0.94 5.26 -6.67
CA SER A 258 0.45 5.98 -7.82
C SER A 258 -0.65 5.16 -8.50
N PHE A 259 -1.80 5.77 -8.68
CA PHE A 259 -2.92 5.16 -9.39
C PHE A 259 -3.19 5.93 -10.67
N ASP A 260 -3.78 5.30 -11.67
CA ASP A 260 -4.13 5.96 -12.92
C ASP A 260 -5.06 7.17 -12.64
N GLY A 261 -4.61 8.35 -13.07
CA GLY A 261 -5.29 9.62 -12.79
C GLY A 261 -5.08 10.22 -11.39
N VAL A 262 -4.43 9.52 -10.45
CA VAL A 262 -4.09 10.01 -9.11
C VAL A 262 -2.63 9.70 -8.79
N LEU A 263 -1.76 10.69 -8.93
CA LEU A 263 -0.31 10.50 -8.89
C LEU A 263 0.26 10.17 -7.50
N SER A 264 -0.45 10.53 -6.42
CA SER A 264 0.03 10.36 -5.04
C SER A 264 -1.11 9.93 -4.13
N VAL A 265 -0.99 8.76 -3.56
CA VAL A 265 -1.91 8.23 -2.54
C VAL A 265 -1.11 7.79 -1.32
N TYR A 266 -1.55 8.24 -0.15
CA TYR A 266 -0.89 8.08 1.14
C TYR A 266 -1.68 7.09 2.02
N SER A 267 -0.97 6.40 2.92
CA SER A 267 -1.59 5.64 4.00
C SER A 267 -2.27 6.59 5.00
N PRO A 268 -3.62 6.56 5.14
CA PRO A 268 -4.32 7.46 6.05
C PRO A 268 -3.84 7.38 7.50
N ARG A 269 -3.56 6.16 8.00
CA ARG A 269 -3.16 5.98 9.38
C ARG A 269 -1.79 6.60 9.68
N SER A 270 -0.83 6.44 8.79
CA SER A 270 0.51 7.00 8.96
C SER A 270 0.45 8.52 8.96
N VAL A 271 -0.30 9.09 8.00
CA VAL A 271 -0.53 10.55 7.94
C VAL A 271 -1.26 11.05 9.18
N VAL A 272 -2.38 10.44 9.58
CA VAL A 272 -3.14 10.86 10.77
C VAL A 272 -2.27 10.82 12.03
N ASN A 273 -1.50 9.76 12.24
CA ASN A 273 -0.65 9.66 13.42
C ASN A 273 0.49 10.68 13.40
N SER A 274 1.12 10.92 12.22
CA SER A 274 2.18 11.94 12.11
C SER A 274 1.66 13.34 12.44
N MET A 275 0.46 13.69 11.98
CA MET A 275 -0.20 14.96 12.29
C MET A 275 -0.52 15.09 13.78
N ARG A 276 -1.20 14.10 14.36
CA ARG A 276 -1.62 14.10 15.77
C ARG A 276 -0.45 14.18 16.74
N PHE A 277 0.62 13.44 16.46
CA PHE A 277 1.81 13.41 17.31
C PHE A 277 2.86 14.46 16.93
N ARG A 278 2.63 15.18 15.82
CA ARG A 278 3.58 16.16 15.25
C ARG A 278 4.98 15.57 15.11
N LYS A 279 5.02 14.33 14.67
CA LYS A 279 6.27 13.53 14.57
C LYS A 279 6.23 12.63 13.35
N ILE A 280 7.27 12.69 12.55
CA ILE A 280 7.55 11.70 11.52
C ILE A 280 8.13 10.45 12.19
N SER A 281 7.52 9.29 11.94
CA SER A 281 7.94 8.01 12.50
C SER A 281 7.36 6.87 11.68
N ASN A 282 7.83 5.65 11.89
CA ASN A 282 7.21 4.46 11.34
C ASN A 282 5.95 4.11 12.15
N TYR A 283 4.79 4.24 11.50
CA TYR A 283 3.49 3.87 12.05
C TYR A 283 2.92 2.60 11.41
N TRP A 284 3.60 2.07 10.39
CA TRP A 284 3.22 0.85 9.68
C TRP A 284 3.48 -0.40 10.53
N ASN A 285 4.62 -0.47 11.22
CA ASN A 285 5.12 -1.64 11.96
C ASN A 285 4.32 -2.04 13.21
N GLN A 286 3.29 -1.29 13.59
CA GLN A 286 2.43 -1.62 14.74
C GLN A 286 1.45 -2.78 14.45
N THR A 287 1.68 -3.60 13.42
CA THR A 287 0.83 -4.73 13.03
C THR A 287 1.68 -5.92 12.60
N GLU A 288 1.11 -7.12 12.68
CA GLU A 288 1.60 -8.48 12.37
C GLU A 288 2.36 -8.67 11.03
N THR A 289 2.77 -7.59 10.38
CA THR A 289 3.23 -7.56 8.99
C THR A 289 4.68 -7.97 8.81
N PHE A 290 5.53 -7.86 9.84
CA PHE A 290 6.94 -8.21 9.74
C PHE A 290 7.17 -9.70 9.41
N GLU A 291 6.52 -10.60 10.14
CA GLU A 291 6.62 -12.05 9.91
C GLU A 291 6.10 -12.46 8.52
N ALA A 292 5.05 -11.76 8.03
CA ALA A 292 4.53 -12.02 6.70
C ALA A 292 5.53 -11.61 5.61
N LEU A 293 6.12 -10.41 5.70
CA LEU A 293 7.11 -9.94 4.74
C LEU A 293 8.34 -10.86 4.73
N GLN A 294 8.83 -11.24 5.92
CA GLN A 294 9.94 -12.17 6.07
C GLN A 294 9.65 -13.51 5.39
N MET A 295 8.46 -14.09 5.65
CA MET A 295 8.06 -15.36 5.05
C MET A 295 8.11 -15.31 3.51
N TYR A 296 7.66 -14.21 2.90
CA TYR A 296 7.65 -14.06 1.44
C TYR A 296 9.06 -13.87 0.87
N ILE A 297 9.92 -13.09 1.54
CA ILE A 297 11.32 -12.92 1.13
C ILE A 297 12.10 -14.24 1.27
N ASP A 298 11.82 -15.03 2.31
CA ASP A 298 12.48 -16.31 2.59
C ASP A 298 12.02 -17.46 1.67
N MET A 299 11.00 -17.26 0.83
CA MET A 299 10.55 -18.26 -0.16
C MET A 299 11.59 -18.63 -1.22
N ASN A 300 12.70 -17.90 -1.26
CA ASN A 300 13.90 -18.18 -2.05
C ASN A 300 13.64 -18.47 -3.53
N PHE A 301 12.72 -17.70 -4.15
CA PHE A 301 12.58 -17.68 -5.59
C PHE A 301 13.85 -17.09 -6.21
N GLU A 302 14.26 -17.64 -7.36
CA GLU A 302 15.38 -17.14 -8.12
C GLU A 302 15.21 -15.63 -8.39
N HIS A 303 16.21 -14.83 -8.03
CA HIS A 303 16.24 -13.36 -8.14
C HIS A 303 15.40 -12.54 -7.14
N LEU A 304 14.41 -13.08 -6.45
CA LEU A 304 13.55 -12.29 -5.56
C LEU A 304 14.33 -11.50 -4.49
N LYS A 305 15.38 -12.11 -3.92
CA LYS A 305 16.22 -11.44 -2.93
C LYS A 305 17.00 -10.28 -3.54
N ASP A 306 17.50 -10.45 -4.75
CA ASP A 306 18.24 -9.43 -5.48
C ASP A 306 17.34 -8.27 -5.85
N ASP A 307 16.12 -8.55 -6.26
CA ASP A 307 15.09 -7.57 -6.56
C ASP A 307 14.70 -6.75 -5.33
N VAL A 308 14.53 -7.40 -4.18
CA VAL A 308 14.27 -6.71 -2.91
C VAL A 308 15.41 -5.78 -2.54
N LEU A 309 16.66 -6.24 -2.69
CA LEU A 309 17.83 -5.42 -2.41
C LEU A 309 17.95 -4.23 -3.37
N SER A 310 17.66 -4.45 -4.67
CA SER A 310 17.61 -3.38 -5.68
C SER A 310 16.56 -2.33 -5.31
N MET A 311 15.38 -2.76 -4.88
CA MET A 311 14.32 -1.85 -4.43
C MET A 311 14.66 -1.12 -3.12
N ILE A 312 15.39 -1.74 -2.19
CA ILE A 312 15.93 -1.06 -1.00
C ILE A 312 16.89 0.06 -1.43
N ALA A 313 17.73 -0.20 -2.43
CA ALA A 313 18.62 0.80 -3.01
C ALA A 313 17.88 1.94 -3.75
N GLY A 314 16.61 1.74 -4.13
CA GLY A 314 15.74 2.74 -4.75
C GLY A 314 15.46 2.49 -6.23
N GLU A 315 15.82 1.31 -6.75
CA GLU A 315 15.48 0.90 -8.10
C GLU A 315 14.02 0.47 -8.22
N SER A 316 13.56 0.37 -9.47
CA SER A 316 12.31 -0.27 -9.82
C SER A 316 12.60 -1.58 -10.54
N VAL A 317 11.79 -2.61 -10.26
CA VAL A 317 11.94 -3.96 -10.81
C VAL A 317 10.74 -4.27 -11.71
N ALA A 318 10.98 -4.92 -12.84
CA ALA A 318 9.90 -5.36 -13.72
C ALA A 318 9.05 -6.43 -13.04
N VAL A 319 7.74 -6.44 -13.28
CA VAL A 319 6.81 -7.43 -12.73
C VAL A 319 5.70 -7.76 -13.71
N ASN A 320 5.38 -9.04 -13.83
CA ASN A 320 4.20 -9.51 -14.54
C ASN A 320 3.07 -9.82 -13.55
N THR A 321 2.10 -8.91 -13.43
CA THR A 321 0.97 -9.06 -12.51
C THR A 321 -0.16 -9.95 -13.05
N GLU A 322 -0.10 -10.39 -14.30
CA GLU A 322 -1.18 -11.16 -14.94
C GLU A 322 -1.19 -12.65 -14.52
N SER A 323 -0.02 -13.19 -14.15
CA SER A 323 0.15 -14.58 -13.73
C SER A 323 -0.43 -14.88 -12.36
N PHE A 324 -0.57 -13.86 -11.50
CA PHE A 324 -1.02 -14.01 -10.13
C PHE A 324 -2.49 -14.46 -10.04
N THR A 325 -2.73 -15.57 -9.35
CA THR A 325 -4.06 -16.16 -9.19
C THR A 325 -4.83 -15.65 -7.98
N ASN A 326 -4.32 -14.61 -7.30
CA ASN A 326 -4.88 -14.05 -6.07
C ASN A 326 -4.91 -15.07 -4.91
N ASP A 327 -3.92 -15.94 -4.83
CA ASP A 327 -3.76 -16.97 -3.81
C ASP A 327 -2.57 -16.62 -2.88
N MET A 328 -2.72 -16.80 -1.58
CA MET A 328 -1.63 -16.56 -0.61
C MET A 328 -0.76 -17.80 -0.34
N ALA A 329 -1.06 -18.92 -0.95
CA ALA A 329 -0.38 -20.20 -0.68
C ALA A 329 0.28 -20.83 -1.91
N THR A 330 -0.13 -20.46 -3.12
CA THR A 330 0.33 -21.09 -4.36
C THR A 330 1.11 -20.09 -5.21
N PHE A 331 2.37 -19.86 -4.84
CA PHE A 331 3.29 -19.04 -5.64
C PHE A 331 4.07 -19.95 -6.59
N ARG A 332 4.15 -19.55 -7.86
CA ARG A 332 4.87 -20.28 -8.91
C ARG A 332 6.12 -19.56 -9.35
N THR A 333 6.12 -18.23 -9.25
CA THR A 333 7.18 -17.34 -9.69
C THR A 333 7.40 -16.23 -8.68
N GLU A 334 8.52 -15.51 -8.81
CA GLU A 334 8.78 -14.28 -8.06
C GLU A 334 7.72 -13.20 -8.34
N ASP A 335 7.21 -13.12 -9.57
CA ASP A 335 6.14 -12.20 -9.96
C ASP A 335 4.86 -12.37 -9.13
N ASP A 336 4.52 -13.61 -8.75
CA ASP A 336 3.37 -13.88 -7.90
C ASP A 336 3.58 -13.28 -6.50
N VAL A 337 4.80 -13.39 -5.95
CA VAL A 337 5.16 -12.81 -4.65
C VAL A 337 5.18 -11.28 -4.72
N LEU A 338 5.82 -10.71 -5.75
CA LEU A 338 5.86 -9.27 -5.95
C LEU A 338 4.45 -8.70 -6.12
N THR A 339 3.57 -9.39 -6.87
CA THR A 339 2.16 -8.98 -7.04
C THR A 339 1.38 -9.04 -5.72
N LEU A 340 1.58 -10.07 -4.92
CA LEU A 340 0.98 -10.10 -3.59
C LEU A 340 1.45 -8.94 -2.72
N LEU A 341 2.75 -8.62 -2.75
CA LEU A 341 3.31 -7.49 -1.98
C LEU A 341 2.75 -6.14 -2.43
N ILE A 342 2.33 -5.98 -3.71
CA ILE A 342 1.56 -4.81 -4.16
C ILE A 342 0.23 -4.73 -3.40
N HIS A 343 -0.54 -5.82 -3.39
CA HIS A 343 -1.86 -5.86 -2.74
C HIS A 343 -1.78 -5.67 -1.22
N LEU A 344 -0.71 -6.15 -0.60
CA LEU A 344 -0.45 -5.95 0.82
C LEU A 344 0.06 -4.53 1.15
N GLY A 345 0.45 -3.74 0.14
CA GLY A 345 0.94 -2.37 0.28
C GLY A 345 2.43 -2.24 0.59
N TYR A 346 3.20 -3.30 0.42
CA TYR A 346 4.65 -3.26 0.55
C TYR A 346 5.35 -2.74 -0.70
N LEU A 347 4.70 -2.86 -1.86
CA LEU A 347 5.20 -2.36 -3.14
C LEU A 347 4.20 -1.42 -3.79
N ALA A 348 4.72 -0.42 -4.48
CA ALA A 348 3.98 0.45 -5.39
C ALA A 348 4.18 -0.05 -6.82
N TYR A 349 3.10 -0.13 -7.58
CA TYR A 349 3.09 -0.56 -8.96
C TYR A 349 2.91 0.62 -9.91
N ASP A 350 3.68 0.64 -10.98
CA ASP A 350 3.51 1.57 -12.09
C ASP A 350 3.00 0.79 -13.33
N ASP A 351 1.75 1.02 -13.68
CA ASP A 351 1.11 0.34 -14.81
C ASP A 351 1.70 0.71 -16.17
N LYS A 352 2.30 1.89 -16.31
CA LYS A 352 2.90 2.36 -17.56
C LYS A 352 4.21 1.65 -17.86
N THR A 353 5.04 1.49 -16.85
CA THR A 353 6.35 0.85 -16.98
C THR A 353 6.32 -0.63 -16.63
N LYS A 354 5.21 -1.14 -16.08
CA LYS A 354 5.08 -2.51 -15.57
C LYS A 354 6.17 -2.85 -14.55
N THR A 355 6.43 -1.92 -13.65
CA THR A 355 7.46 -2.05 -12.61
C THR A 355 6.91 -1.86 -11.21
N VAL A 356 7.63 -2.41 -10.24
CA VAL A 356 7.37 -2.20 -8.81
C VAL A 356 8.56 -1.54 -8.13
N LYS A 357 8.27 -0.80 -7.07
CA LYS A 357 9.27 -0.19 -6.18
C LYS A 357 8.77 -0.13 -4.75
N ILE A 358 9.67 0.02 -3.80
CA ILE A 358 9.30 0.34 -2.43
C ILE A 358 8.73 1.77 -2.38
N PRO A 359 7.48 1.97 -1.90
CA PRO A 359 6.77 3.25 -2.08
C PRO A 359 7.43 4.42 -1.35
N ASN A 360 7.91 4.23 -0.13
CA ASN A 360 8.34 5.32 0.73
C ASN A 360 9.33 4.89 1.82
N SER A 361 9.78 5.84 2.62
CA SER A 361 10.75 5.59 3.69
C SER A 361 10.20 4.73 4.83
N GLU A 362 8.90 4.81 5.12
CA GLU A 362 8.25 4.00 6.14
C GLU A 362 8.32 2.51 5.78
N ILE A 363 7.89 2.15 4.58
CA ILE A 363 7.91 0.77 4.08
C ILE A 363 9.34 0.28 3.85
N ARG A 364 10.22 1.17 3.39
CA ARG A 364 11.65 0.84 3.23
C ARG A 364 12.29 0.40 4.54
N ALA A 365 11.94 1.06 5.65
CA ALA A 365 12.43 0.68 6.97
C ALA A 365 11.98 -0.75 7.35
N GLU A 366 10.77 -1.17 6.95
CA GLU A 366 10.31 -2.56 7.17
C GLU A 366 11.16 -3.57 6.39
N TYR A 367 11.43 -3.31 5.11
CA TYR A 367 12.30 -4.18 4.31
C TYR A 367 13.70 -4.30 4.91
N VAL A 368 14.30 -3.17 5.31
CA VAL A 368 15.63 -3.15 5.94
C VAL A 368 15.64 -3.95 7.24
N ASN A 369 14.63 -3.78 8.08
CA ASN A 369 14.51 -4.54 9.33
C ASN A 369 14.38 -6.04 9.05
N THR A 370 13.55 -6.41 8.07
CA THR A 370 13.32 -7.81 7.68
C THR A 370 14.61 -8.46 7.18
N VAL A 371 15.29 -7.82 6.23
CA VAL A 371 16.57 -8.32 5.68
C VAL A 371 17.64 -8.39 6.78
N SER A 372 17.65 -7.42 7.71
CA SER A 372 18.63 -7.40 8.81
C SER A 372 18.44 -8.51 9.84
N VAL A 373 17.25 -9.09 9.93
CA VAL A 373 16.94 -10.20 10.85
C VAL A 373 17.10 -11.56 10.17
N SER A 374 16.63 -11.69 8.93
CA SER A 374 16.66 -12.95 8.18
C SER A 374 18.06 -13.32 7.68
N ASP A 375 18.93 -12.33 7.43
CA ASP A 375 20.29 -12.54 6.95
C ASP A 375 21.31 -12.19 8.04
N SER A 376 21.87 -13.20 8.71
CA SER A 376 23.02 -13.04 9.61
C SER A 376 24.33 -12.73 8.84
N GLY A 377 24.25 -12.61 7.51
CA GLY A 377 25.39 -12.35 6.61
C GLY A 377 25.62 -10.86 6.40
N SER A 378 26.09 -10.61 5.30
CA SER A 378 26.81 -9.50 4.72
C SER A 378 25.99 -8.25 4.43
N VAL A 379 24.78 -8.38 3.84
CA VAL A 379 23.90 -7.23 3.55
C VAL A 379 23.46 -6.57 4.86
N SER A 380 23.09 -7.36 5.87
CA SER A 380 22.76 -6.85 7.21
C SER A 380 23.94 -6.07 7.81
N LYS A 381 25.17 -6.54 7.59
CA LYS A 381 26.37 -5.85 8.05
C LYS A 381 26.61 -4.55 7.28
N ALA A 382 26.52 -4.56 5.94
CA ALA A 382 26.67 -3.35 5.13
C ALA A 382 25.65 -2.26 5.52
N LEU A 383 24.41 -2.64 5.76
CA LEU A 383 23.37 -1.71 6.23
C LEU A 383 23.67 -1.14 7.62
N LYS A 384 24.19 -1.95 8.55
CA LYS A 384 24.59 -1.51 9.90
C LYS A 384 25.82 -0.60 9.84
N ASP A 385 26.82 -0.95 9.03
CA ASP A 385 28.07 -0.22 8.90
C ASP A 385 27.93 1.04 8.02
N SER A 386 26.77 1.24 7.37
CA SER A 386 26.54 2.38 6.47
C SER A 386 26.64 3.75 7.16
N ALA A 387 26.34 3.83 8.47
CA ALA A 387 26.51 5.05 9.25
C ALA A 387 28.01 5.39 9.43
N ASP A 388 28.85 4.38 9.65
CA ASP A 388 30.30 4.56 9.79
C ASP A 388 30.93 4.92 8.44
N THR A 389 30.42 4.34 7.34
CA THR A 389 30.85 4.71 5.98
C THR A 389 30.51 6.17 5.66
N LEU A 390 29.32 6.62 6.00
CA LEU A 390 28.92 8.03 5.83
C LEU A 390 29.79 8.97 6.69
N ASN A 391 30.06 8.60 7.93
CA ASN A 391 30.98 9.35 8.80
C ASN A 391 32.40 9.41 8.21
N ALA A 392 32.88 8.34 7.60
CA ALA A 392 34.17 8.30 6.92
C ALA A 392 34.22 9.26 5.74
N ILE A 393 33.14 9.37 4.96
CA ILE A 393 33.00 10.37 3.87
C ILE A 393 33.11 11.79 4.42
N TRP A 394 32.36 12.15 5.47
CA TRP A 394 32.40 13.49 6.06
C TRP A 394 33.79 13.87 6.58
N GLN A 395 34.60 12.87 6.95
CA GLN A 395 35.93 13.05 7.47
C GLN A 395 37.04 12.90 6.41
N GLY A 396 36.69 12.64 5.16
CA GLY A 396 37.64 12.46 4.05
C GLY A 396 38.49 11.19 4.15
N ARG A 397 38.00 10.14 4.83
CA ARG A 397 38.73 8.88 5.03
C ARG A 397 38.57 7.92 3.84
N GLU A 398 39.24 8.22 2.74
CA GLU A 398 39.12 7.54 1.45
C GLU A 398 39.27 6.00 1.55
N GLU A 399 40.32 5.53 2.25
CA GLU A 399 40.61 4.09 2.41
C GLU A 399 39.51 3.35 3.19
N GLN A 400 38.91 3.99 4.20
CA GLN A 400 37.82 3.39 4.96
C GLN A 400 36.56 3.27 4.13
N VAL A 401 36.26 4.28 3.30
CA VAL A 401 35.14 4.27 2.37
C VAL A 401 35.32 3.18 1.29
N SER A 402 36.51 3.08 0.70
CA SER A 402 36.84 2.04 -0.30
C SER A 402 36.63 0.63 0.27
N LYS A 403 37.12 0.35 1.47
CA LYS A 403 36.96 -0.95 2.13
C LYS A 403 35.48 -1.27 2.44
N ALA A 404 34.72 -0.27 2.88
CA ALA A 404 33.28 -0.47 3.15
C ALA A 404 32.49 -0.80 1.88
N ILE A 405 32.80 -0.13 0.77
CA ILE A 405 32.19 -0.40 -0.54
C ILE A 405 32.62 -1.78 -1.05
N GLU A 406 33.90 -2.14 -0.92
CA GLU A 406 34.42 -3.45 -1.29
C GLU A 406 33.72 -4.57 -0.51
N GLN A 407 33.51 -4.38 0.78
CA GLN A 407 32.77 -5.32 1.59
C GLN A 407 31.32 -5.45 1.14
N ALA A 408 30.61 -4.34 0.90
CA ALA A 408 29.26 -4.34 0.38
C ALA A 408 29.18 -5.05 -0.98
N HIS A 409 30.21 -4.88 -1.84
CA HIS A 409 30.31 -5.58 -3.13
C HIS A 409 30.49 -7.10 -2.98
N PHE A 410 31.40 -7.53 -2.13
CA PHE A 410 31.62 -8.97 -1.89
C PHE A 410 30.33 -9.70 -1.50
N GLU A 411 29.46 -9.00 -0.88
CA GLU A 411 28.23 -9.45 -0.27
C GLU A 411 27.04 -9.42 -1.22
N THR A 412 27.14 -8.59 -2.25
CA THR A 412 26.19 -8.54 -3.39
C THR A 412 26.66 -9.33 -4.61
N SER A 413 27.72 -10.12 -4.48
CA SER A 413 28.42 -10.81 -5.58
C SER A 413 27.61 -11.86 -6.35
N HIS A 414 26.41 -12.20 -5.90
CA HIS A 414 25.45 -13.03 -6.66
C HIS A 414 24.76 -12.24 -7.80
N ILE A 415 24.75 -10.91 -7.72
CA ILE A 415 24.29 -10.05 -8.81
C ILE A 415 25.39 -10.04 -9.88
N GLN A 416 25.00 -10.15 -11.16
CA GLN A 416 25.96 -10.01 -12.27
C GLN A 416 26.57 -8.62 -12.25
N TYR A 417 27.73 -8.49 -11.62
CA TYR A 417 28.46 -7.24 -11.45
C TYR A 417 29.22 -6.92 -12.74
N ASN A 418 28.50 -6.33 -13.71
CA ASN A 418 29.03 -6.17 -15.08
C ASN A 418 29.14 -4.71 -15.54
N ASP A 419 28.61 -3.73 -14.80
CA ASP A 419 28.52 -2.33 -15.25
C ASP A 419 28.49 -1.29 -14.11
N GLU A 420 28.42 -0.01 -14.48
CA GLU A 420 28.30 1.12 -13.56
C GLU A 420 27.00 1.09 -12.74
N ASN A 421 25.92 0.43 -13.21
CA ASN A 421 24.67 0.32 -12.48
C ASN A 421 24.81 -0.58 -11.25
N ALA A 422 25.50 -1.72 -11.39
CA ALA A 422 25.79 -2.62 -10.28
C ALA A 422 26.65 -1.94 -9.21
N LEU A 423 27.61 -1.08 -9.63
CA LEU A 423 28.40 -0.27 -8.71
C LEU A 423 27.54 0.77 -7.98
N SER A 424 26.64 1.46 -8.68
CA SER A 424 25.69 2.42 -8.10
C SER A 424 24.83 1.78 -7.02
N TYR A 425 24.38 0.57 -7.26
CA TYR A 425 23.60 -0.23 -6.33
C TYR A 425 24.39 -0.54 -5.03
N THR A 426 25.59 -1.07 -5.16
CA THR A 426 26.46 -1.38 -4.01
C THR A 426 26.73 -0.15 -3.14
N ILE A 427 26.98 1.00 -3.78
CA ILE A 427 27.21 2.27 -3.09
C ILE A 427 25.93 2.75 -2.38
N SER A 428 24.77 2.56 -2.98
CA SER A 428 23.49 2.92 -2.35
C SER A 428 23.22 2.12 -1.06
N LEU A 429 23.66 0.87 -1.01
CA LEU A 429 23.62 0.05 0.21
C LEU A 429 24.66 0.49 1.24
N ALA A 430 25.92 0.67 0.79
CA ALA A 430 27.01 1.11 1.66
C ALA A 430 26.75 2.50 2.29
N LEU A 431 25.92 3.34 1.64
CA LEU A 431 25.52 4.66 2.10
C LEU A 431 24.04 4.74 2.51
N TYR A 432 23.44 3.63 2.87
CA TYR A 432 22.02 3.61 3.24
C TYR A 432 21.67 4.62 4.33
N ALA A 433 22.52 4.78 5.36
CA ALA A 433 22.32 5.73 6.45
C ALA A 433 22.25 7.20 5.99
N ALA A 434 22.77 7.53 4.81
CA ALA A 434 22.70 8.87 4.26
C ALA A 434 21.25 9.36 4.09
N ARG A 435 20.28 8.45 3.89
CA ARG A 435 18.86 8.77 3.78
C ARG A 435 18.28 9.46 5.02
N ASN A 436 18.91 9.31 6.18
CA ASN A 436 18.51 10.01 7.39
C ASN A 436 18.81 11.51 7.32
N PHE A 437 19.86 11.90 6.61
CA PHE A 437 20.41 13.25 6.57
C PHE A 437 20.17 13.97 5.24
N TYR A 438 20.00 13.20 4.14
CA TYR A 438 19.99 13.69 2.77
C TYR A 438 18.73 13.29 2.00
N THR A 439 18.36 14.13 1.05
CA THR A 439 17.58 13.75 -0.13
C THR A 439 18.57 13.26 -1.18
N ILE A 440 18.35 12.07 -1.74
CA ILE A 440 19.27 11.43 -2.69
C ILE A 440 18.66 11.50 -4.09
N HIS A 441 19.42 12.07 -5.02
CA HIS A 441 19.06 12.14 -6.43
C HIS A 441 20.03 11.31 -7.25
N ARG A 442 19.50 10.51 -8.18
CA ARG A 442 20.26 9.80 -9.20
C ARG A 442 20.16 10.55 -10.50
N GLU A 443 21.24 10.51 -11.29
CA GLU A 443 21.31 11.17 -12.61
C GLU A 443 20.82 12.63 -12.54
N LEU A 444 21.23 13.36 -11.50
CA LEU A 444 20.83 14.75 -11.38
C LEU A 444 21.50 15.59 -12.47
N ALA A 445 20.68 16.27 -13.29
CA ALA A 445 21.17 17.19 -14.29
C ALA A 445 21.92 18.35 -13.64
N GLY A 446 23.17 18.58 -14.04
CA GLY A 446 24.00 19.68 -13.55
C GLY A 446 25.03 20.08 -14.61
N GLY A 447 25.20 21.38 -14.83
CA GLY A 447 26.15 21.91 -15.80
C GLY A 447 26.02 21.30 -17.19
N LYS A 448 27.03 20.53 -17.64
CA LYS A 448 27.08 19.92 -18.97
C LYS A 448 26.81 18.40 -18.99
N GLY A 449 26.10 17.87 -17.98
CA GLY A 449 25.80 16.45 -17.91
C GLY A 449 24.96 16.06 -16.69
N PHE A 450 25.10 14.81 -16.28
CA PHE A 450 24.38 14.26 -15.14
C PHE A 450 25.39 13.68 -14.15
N ALA A 451 25.22 13.96 -12.86
CA ALA A 451 25.95 13.30 -11.79
C ALA A 451 25.28 11.99 -11.43
N ASP A 452 26.04 10.91 -11.24
CA ASP A 452 25.48 9.60 -10.95
C ASP A 452 24.66 9.57 -9.65
N LEU A 453 25.19 10.16 -8.58
CA LEU A 453 24.49 10.32 -7.29
C LEU A 453 24.76 11.71 -6.68
N VAL A 454 23.70 12.36 -6.22
CA VAL A 454 23.79 13.63 -5.51
C VAL A 454 23.01 13.55 -4.20
N PHE A 455 23.66 13.95 -3.11
CA PHE A 455 23.09 13.94 -1.77
C PHE A 455 22.92 15.39 -1.31
N ILE A 456 21.68 15.86 -1.25
CA ILE A 456 21.33 17.21 -0.79
C ILE A 456 20.91 17.16 0.67
N PRO A 457 21.55 17.90 1.59
CA PRO A 457 21.18 17.90 3.00
C PRO A 457 19.73 18.31 3.18
N LYS A 458 18.99 17.59 4.04
CA LYS A 458 17.66 18.03 4.46
C LYS A 458 17.77 19.30 5.29
N LYS A 459 16.75 20.16 5.27
CA LYS A 459 16.74 21.47 5.94
C LYS A 459 17.21 21.43 7.40
N GLN A 460 16.82 20.38 8.13
CA GLN A 460 17.18 20.17 9.52
C GLN A 460 18.65 19.73 9.74
N PHE A 461 19.39 19.45 8.66
CA PHE A 461 20.79 19.04 8.64
C PHE A 461 21.60 19.88 7.65
N ALA A 462 21.21 21.15 7.48
CA ALA A 462 21.86 22.08 6.53
C ALA A 462 23.35 22.32 6.81
N GLU A 463 23.83 21.98 8.02
CA GLU A 463 25.25 22.02 8.39
C GLU A 463 26.07 20.89 7.77
N LYS A 464 25.44 19.84 7.26
CA LYS A 464 26.14 18.73 6.60
C LYS A 464 26.57 19.13 5.19
N PRO A 465 27.71 18.61 4.68
CA PRO A 465 28.12 18.88 3.32
C PRO A 465 27.18 18.24 2.31
N ALA A 466 26.88 18.90 1.20
CA ALA A 466 26.31 18.23 0.05
C ALA A 466 27.35 17.32 -0.58
N LEU A 467 26.92 16.19 -1.18
CA LEU A 467 27.83 15.21 -1.78
C LEU A 467 27.50 15.05 -3.27
N VAL A 468 28.51 15.12 -4.12
CA VAL A 468 28.41 14.77 -5.55
C VAL A 468 29.30 13.57 -5.80
N VAL A 469 28.70 12.46 -6.19
CA VAL A 469 29.39 11.19 -6.41
C VAL A 469 29.36 10.84 -7.91
N GLU A 470 30.52 10.53 -8.44
CA GLU A 470 30.71 10.03 -9.80
C GLU A 470 31.35 8.65 -9.75
N LEU A 471 30.83 7.74 -10.53
CA LEU A 471 31.23 6.35 -10.57
C LEU A 471 32.03 6.06 -11.83
N LYS A 472 33.04 5.21 -11.72
CA LYS A 472 33.82 4.74 -12.85
C LYS A 472 34.04 3.24 -12.76
N TRP A 473 34.06 2.63 -13.93
CA TRP A 473 34.33 1.21 -14.12
C TRP A 473 35.55 1.05 -14.99
N ASP A 474 36.57 0.32 -14.48
CA ASP A 474 37.85 0.13 -15.18
C ASP A 474 38.54 1.45 -15.62
N LYS A 475 38.39 2.52 -14.83
CA LYS A 475 39.02 3.84 -15.09
C LYS A 475 39.82 4.31 -13.87
N SER A 476 39.53 5.49 -13.33
CA SER A 476 40.15 5.97 -12.08
C SER A 476 39.22 6.86 -11.27
N ALA A 477 39.39 6.88 -9.95
CA ALA A 477 38.66 7.73 -9.03
C ALA A 477 39.02 9.23 -9.25
N GLU A 478 40.27 9.54 -9.58
CA GLU A 478 40.70 10.90 -9.96
C GLU A 478 40.03 11.36 -11.26
N GLY A 479 39.84 10.43 -12.22
CA GLY A 479 39.11 10.68 -13.46
C GLY A 479 37.64 11.03 -13.19
N ALA A 480 37.02 10.40 -12.18
CA ALA A 480 35.68 10.72 -11.74
C ALA A 480 35.61 12.17 -11.16
N ILE A 481 36.51 12.52 -10.26
CA ILE A 481 36.60 13.90 -9.70
C ILE A 481 36.81 14.92 -10.81
N LYS A 482 37.71 14.62 -11.76
CA LYS A 482 37.95 15.50 -12.91
C LYS A 482 36.67 15.69 -13.75
N GLN A 483 35.90 14.63 -13.97
CA GLN A 483 34.64 14.71 -14.71
C GLN A 483 33.63 15.61 -14.00
N ILE A 484 33.47 15.47 -12.66
CA ILE A 484 32.57 16.34 -11.88
C ILE A 484 32.95 17.82 -12.11
N LYS A 485 34.26 18.13 -12.08
CA LYS A 485 34.78 19.50 -12.25
C LYS A 485 34.58 20.01 -13.70
N ASP A 486 34.95 19.20 -14.70
CA ASP A 486 34.88 19.56 -16.12
C ASP A 486 33.43 19.76 -16.59
N LYS A 487 32.51 18.93 -16.10
CA LYS A 487 31.08 19.00 -16.39
C LYS A 487 30.30 19.94 -15.49
N LYS A 488 30.91 20.43 -14.42
CA LYS A 488 30.37 21.40 -13.47
C LYS A 488 29.03 20.94 -12.87
N TYR A 489 28.92 19.69 -12.44
CA TYR A 489 27.71 19.12 -11.86
C TYR A 489 27.19 19.89 -10.65
N PHE A 490 28.07 20.61 -9.97
CA PHE A 490 27.77 21.45 -8.81
C PHE A 490 27.05 22.78 -9.14
N GLU A 491 26.95 23.17 -10.42
CA GLU A 491 26.19 24.40 -10.77
C GLU A 491 24.71 24.35 -10.35
N SER A 492 24.13 23.17 -10.28
CA SER A 492 22.78 22.97 -9.73
C SER A 492 22.70 23.02 -8.20
N LEU A 493 23.84 23.16 -7.51
CA LEU A 493 23.98 23.15 -6.06
C LEU A 493 24.61 24.45 -5.53
N GLU A 494 24.29 25.59 -6.15
CA GLU A 494 24.87 26.89 -5.81
C GLU A 494 24.75 27.23 -4.32
N GLU A 495 23.65 26.85 -3.67
CA GLU A 495 23.41 27.05 -2.24
C GLU A 495 24.38 26.30 -1.32
N TYR A 496 25.09 25.26 -1.84
CA TYR A 496 25.95 24.37 -1.07
C TYR A 496 27.43 24.47 -1.44
N GLN A 497 27.83 25.40 -2.31
CA GLN A 497 29.21 25.51 -2.83
C GLN A 497 30.27 25.66 -1.73
N ASP A 498 29.94 26.31 -0.62
CA ASP A 498 30.87 26.50 0.51
C ASP A 498 31.00 25.25 1.38
N ASN A 499 30.11 24.24 1.21
CA ASN A 499 30.09 23.02 1.98
C ASN A 499 29.73 21.81 1.10
N LEU A 500 30.62 21.51 0.15
CA LEU A 500 30.43 20.48 -0.88
C LEU A 500 31.62 19.53 -0.89
N LEU A 501 31.32 18.21 -0.95
CA LEU A 501 32.30 17.16 -1.17
C LEU A 501 32.10 16.53 -2.55
N LEU A 502 33.18 16.44 -3.31
CA LEU A 502 33.26 15.72 -4.57
C LEU A 502 33.84 14.34 -4.31
N ILE A 503 33.15 13.30 -4.74
CA ILE A 503 33.50 11.91 -4.44
C ILE A 503 33.62 11.15 -5.75
N GLY A 504 34.80 10.64 -6.05
CA GLY A 504 35.04 9.75 -7.18
C GLY A 504 35.24 8.33 -6.69
N ILE A 505 34.50 7.38 -7.24
CA ILE A 505 34.60 5.95 -6.90
C ILE A 505 34.89 5.17 -8.19
N ASN A 506 35.92 4.33 -8.17
CA ASN A 506 36.25 3.44 -9.28
C ASN A 506 36.32 2.00 -8.81
N TYR A 507 35.78 1.09 -9.62
CA TYR A 507 36.01 -0.35 -9.50
C TYR A 507 36.93 -0.82 -10.62
N ASP A 508 38.00 -1.54 -10.24
CA ASP A 508 38.91 -2.19 -11.18
C ASP A 508 38.58 -3.69 -11.29
N LYS A 509 38.14 -4.11 -12.47
CA LYS A 509 37.73 -5.50 -12.75
C LYS A 509 38.89 -6.50 -12.64
N LYS A 510 40.14 -6.07 -12.85
CA LYS A 510 41.32 -6.96 -12.83
C LYS A 510 41.77 -7.23 -11.42
N THR A 511 41.89 -6.20 -10.60
CA THR A 511 42.30 -6.31 -9.19
C THR A 511 41.12 -6.64 -8.28
N LYS A 512 39.87 -6.37 -8.74
CA LYS A 512 38.64 -6.45 -7.94
C LYS A 512 38.59 -5.49 -6.76
N GLU A 513 39.35 -4.41 -6.85
CA GLU A 513 39.46 -3.39 -5.81
C GLU A 513 38.59 -2.16 -6.11
N HIS A 514 38.13 -1.54 -5.02
CA HIS A 514 37.48 -0.24 -5.08
C HIS A 514 38.46 0.85 -4.64
N VAL A 515 38.45 1.96 -5.38
CA VAL A 515 39.24 3.14 -5.02
C VAL A 515 38.27 4.32 -4.88
N CYS A 516 38.38 5.00 -3.74
CA CYS A 516 37.62 6.22 -3.46
C CYS A 516 38.54 7.41 -3.38
N LYS A 517 38.12 8.54 -3.95
CA LYS A 517 38.78 9.85 -3.84
C LYS A 517 37.75 10.88 -3.36
N ILE A 518 38.12 11.67 -2.36
CA ILE A 518 37.25 12.68 -1.76
C ILE A 518 37.97 14.03 -1.80
N GLU A 519 37.36 15.02 -2.42
CA GLU A 519 37.88 16.37 -2.44
C GLU A 519 36.83 17.35 -1.92
N LYS A 520 37.27 18.35 -1.14
CA LYS A 520 36.43 19.48 -0.77
C LYS A 520 36.43 20.49 -1.92
N TYR A 521 35.24 20.94 -2.33
CA TYR A 521 35.10 21.97 -3.37
C TYR A 521 35.35 23.35 -2.81
#